data_6d03e218fd4dcc69645b04244dfe2bd6
#
_entry.id   6d03e218fd4dcc69645b04244dfe2bd6
#
_cell.length_a   1.000
_cell.length_b   1.000
_cell.length_c   1.000
_cell.angle_alpha   90.00
_cell.angle_beta   90.00
_cell.angle_gamma   90.00
#
_symmetry.space_group_name_H-M   'P 1'
#
loop_
_entity.id
_entity.type
_entity.pdbx_description
1 polymer ?
#
loop_
_entity_poly.entity_id
_entity_poly.type
_entity_poly.pdbx_seq_one_letter_code
_entity_poly.pdbx_strand_id
1 'polypeptide(L)'
;CRKAGVQRAIQLGSYYHQAAPELLEGNGYIRSRKAACEGARAQAAPGFDVISVNAPFMVGSVPGLPSMIFDPYVQWAQGKIPIPHFGPAGGTNFMSFLSLSEAIEGALERGESGKAYLVGDENLTFTQYFQLFFDAVGSGVTVEERDEENPLLPDIAIPQGRGNWVRVNPDPAEVALLGYR
;
A
#
# COMPACT_ATOMS: atom_id res chain seq x y z
N CYS A 1 20.54 -13.32 -5.82
CA CYS A 1 20.95 -12.95 -4.43
C CYS A 1 21.82 -14.04 -3.81
N ARG A 2 21.30 -15.24 -3.49
CA ARG A 2 22.05 -16.31 -2.77
C ARG A 2 23.38 -16.66 -3.44
N LYS A 3 23.44 -16.87 -4.78
CA LYS A 3 24.70 -17.16 -5.49
C LYS A 3 25.74 -16.03 -5.45
N ALA A 4 25.31 -14.82 -5.11
CA ALA A 4 26.19 -13.64 -4.97
C ALA A 4 26.62 -13.39 -3.51
N GLY A 5 26.34 -14.32 -2.58
CA GLY A 5 26.71 -14.20 -1.18
C GLY A 5 25.82 -13.29 -0.35
N VAL A 6 24.66 -12.87 -0.87
CA VAL A 6 23.66 -12.13 -0.10
C VAL A 6 23.12 -13.05 1.00
N GLN A 7 23.15 -12.59 2.24
CA GLN A 7 22.71 -13.36 3.41
C GLN A 7 21.24 -13.10 3.78
N ARG A 8 20.70 -11.90 3.41
CA ARG A 8 19.34 -11.51 3.75
C ARG A 8 18.68 -10.73 2.63
N ALA A 9 17.44 -11.03 2.31
CA ALA A 9 16.67 -10.38 1.26
C ALA A 9 15.25 -10.09 1.71
N ILE A 10 14.75 -8.91 1.32
CA ILE A 10 13.35 -8.51 1.52
C ILE A 10 12.62 -8.56 0.18
N GLN A 11 11.50 -9.25 0.16
CA GLN A 11 10.54 -9.19 -0.94
C GLN A 11 9.44 -8.20 -0.56
N LEU A 12 9.32 -7.11 -1.30
CA LEU A 12 8.20 -6.18 -1.15
C LEU A 12 6.98 -6.75 -1.89
N GLY A 13 5.95 -7.04 -1.14
CA GLY A 13 4.71 -7.64 -1.61
C GLY A 13 3.51 -6.71 -1.48
N SER A 14 2.33 -7.28 -1.71
CA SER A 14 1.05 -6.62 -1.56
C SER A 14 0.23 -7.28 -0.45
N TYR A 15 -0.50 -6.48 0.28
CA TYR A 15 -1.31 -6.85 1.44
C TYR A 15 -2.55 -7.71 1.12
N TYR A 16 -3.09 -7.61 -0.10
CA TYR A 16 -4.40 -8.18 -0.45
C TYR A 16 -4.57 -9.64 -0.09
N HIS A 17 -3.59 -10.48 -0.39
CA HIS A 17 -3.73 -11.92 -0.15
C HIS A 17 -3.72 -12.31 1.33
N GLN A 18 -3.26 -11.42 2.22
CA GLN A 18 -3.33 -11.61 3.68
C GLN A 18 -4.55 -10.91 4.29
N ALA A 19 -4.86 -9.68 3.83
CA ALA A 19 -5.92 -8.86 4.40
C ALA A 19 -7.31 -9.19 3.83
N ALA A 20 -7.38 -9.71 2.59
CA ALA A 20 -8.63 -10.04 1.88
C ALA A 20 -8.45 -11.31 1.03
N PRO A 21 -8.23 -12.48 1.67
CA PRO A 21 -7.97 -13.74 0.97
C PRO A 21 -9.12 -14.20 0.08
N GLU A 22 -10.34 -13.76 0.34
CA GLU A 22 -11.54 -14.02 -0.48
C GLU A 22 -11.40 -13.43 -1.90
N LEU A 23 -10.60 -12.40 -2.10
CA LEU A 23 -10.35 -11.79 -3.41
C LEU A 23 -9.39 -12.61 -4.30
N LEU A 24 -8.82 -13.69 -3.78
CA LEU A 24 -7.97 -14.60 -4.58
C LEU A 24 -8.77 -15.27 -5.70
N GLU A 25 -10.05 -15.60 -5.45
CA GLU A 25 -10.94 -16.05 -6.51
C GLU A 25 -11.24 -14.89 -7.47
N GLY A 26 -11.00 -15.10 -8.76
CA GLY A 26 -11.31 -14.10 -9.78
C GLY A 26 -10.23 -13.02 -10.01
N ASN A 27 -9.31 -12.77 -9.08
CA ASN A 27 -8.32 -11.71 -9.23
C ASN A 27 -6.90 -12.24 -9.50
N GLY A 28 -6.47 -12.15 -10.77
CA GLY A 28 -5.14 -12.61 -11.22
C GLY A 28 -3.98 -11.82 -10.61
N TYR A 29 -4.16 -10.52 -10.36
CA TYR A 29 -3.16 -9.70 -9.71
C TYR A 29 -2.89 -10.19 -8.27
N ILE A 30 -3.94 -10.40 -7.47
CA ILE A 30 -3.80 -10.85 -6.08
C ILE A 30 -3.14 -12.23 -6.02
N ARG A 31 -3.55 -13.16 -6.92
CA ARG A 31 -2.89 -14.47 -7.03
C ARG A 31 -1.41 -14.35 -7.35
N SER A 32 -1.03 -13.47 -8.29
CA SER A 32 0.37 -13.26 -8.64
C SER A 32 1.19 -12.70 -7.47
N ARG A 33 0.62 -11.78 -6.68
CA ARG A 33 1.26 -11.22 -5.48
C ARG A 33 1.47 -12.28 -4.40
N LYS A 34 0.47 -13.14 -4.17
CA LYS A 34 0.59 -14.29 -3.26
C LYS A 34 1.70 -15.22 -3.71
N ALA A 35 1.67 -15.64 -4.97
CA ALA A 35 2.69 -16.56 -5.53
C ALA A 35 4.11 -15.97 -5.42
N ALA A 36 4.29 -14.67 -5.68
CA ALA A 36 5.56 -13.99 -5.52
C ALA A 36 6.04 -13.97 -4.06
N CYS A 37 5.13 -13.68 -3.12
CA CYS A 37 5.42 -13.68 -1.69
C CYS A 37 5.83 -15.08 -1.20
N GLU A 38 5.07 -16.12 -1.53
CA GLU A 38 5.35 -17.50 -1.14
C GLU A 38 6.61 -18.05 -1.82
N GLY A 39 6.75 -17.81 -3.12
CA GLY A 39 7.91 -18.25 -3.91
C GLY A 39 9.22 -17.61 -3.47
N ALA A 40 9.20 -16.33 -3.06
CA ALA A 40 10.37 -15.66 -2.50
C ALA A 40 10.76 -16.30 -1.15
N ARG A 41 9.81 -16.42 -0.22
CA ARG A 41 10.06 -17.00 1.12
C ARG A 41 10.50 -18.46 1.07
N ALA A 42 10.02 -19.22 0.10
CA ALA A 42 10.46 -20.61 -0.13
C ALA A 42 11.95 -20.73 -0.51
N GLN A 43 12.62 -19.61 -0.85
CA GLN A 43 14.07 -19.61 -1.11
C GLN A 43 14.91 -19.47 0.17
N ALA A 44 14.29 -19.27 1.33
CA ALA A 44 15.00 -19.22 2.61
C ALA A 44 15.73 -20.55 2.86
N ALA A 45 16.97 -20.46 3.34
CA ALA A 45 17.84 -21.61 3.59
C ALA A 45 18.91 -21.24 4.62
N PRO A 46 19.64 -22.19 5.19
CA PRO A 46 20.76 -21.87 6.06
C PRO A 46 21.74 -20.87 5.42
N GLY A 47 21.94 -19.73 6.08
CA GLY A 47 22.80 -18.64 5.59
C GLY A 47 22.14 -17.74 4.52
N PHE A 48 20.85 -17.89 4.23
CA PHE A 48 20.10 -17.00 3.36
C PHE A 48 18.67 -16.80 3.87
N ASP A 49 18.44 -15.70 4.55
CA ASP A 49 17.12 -15.29 5.05
C ASP A 49 16.31 -14.60 3.94
N VAL A 50 15.05 -14.95 3.83
CA VAL A 50 14.11 -14.27 2.94
C VAL A 50 12.84 -13.93 3.71
N ILE A 51 12.50 -12.64 3.70
CA ILE A 51 11.37 -12.07 4.43
C ILE A 51 10.47 -11.34 3.43
N SER A 52 9.17 -11.41 3.60
CA SER A 52 8.24 -10.58 2.84
C SER A 52 7.66 -9.47 3.69
N VAL A 53 7.60 -8.26 3.15
CA VAL A 53 6.88 -7.11 3.72
C VAL A 53 5.74 -6.80 2.75
N ASN A 54 4.50 -7.00 3.18
CA ASN A 54 3.31 -6.84 2.35
C ASN A 54 2.61 -5.53 2.68
N ALA A 55 2.86 -4.53 1.84
CA ALA A 55 2.37 -3.16 2.02
C ALA A 55 1.02 -2.93 1.34
N PRO A 56 0.19 -2.02 1.91
CA PRO A 56 -1.07 -1.57 1.34
C PRO A 56 -0.86 -0.51 0.25
N PHE A 57 -1.83 0.42 0.11
CA PHE A 57 -1.72 1.53 -0.83
C PHE A 57 -0.67 2.53 -0.35
N MET A 58 0.38 2.70 -1.16
CA MET A 58 1.52 3.54 -0.79
C MET A 58 1.25 5.02 -1.06
N VAL A 59 1.62 5.87 -0.12
CA VAL A 59 1.48 7.33 -0.21
C VAL A 59 2.82 8.01 0.02
N GLY A 60 3.15 8.95 -0.84
CA GLY A 60 4.33 9.78 -0.68
C GLY A 60 4.93 10.21 -2.01
N SER A 61 5.89 11.12 -1.94
CA SER A 61 6.66 11.59 -3.08
C SER A 61 8.15 11.60 -2.74
N VAL A 62 8.97 11.45 -3.76
CA VAL A 62 10.43 11.60 -3.62
C VAL A 62 10.77 13.02 -4.07
N PRO A 63 11.42 13.84 -3.22
CA PRO A 63 11.79 15.20 -3.59
C PRO A 63 12.56 15.26 -4.90
N GLY A 64 12.12 16.13 -5.81
CA GLY A 64 12.74 16.32 -7.12
C GLY A 64 12.34 15.31 -8.19
N LEU A 65 11.49 14.32 -7.88
CA LEU A 65 10.93 13.40 -8.86
C LEU A 65 9.43 13.64 -9.05
N PRO A 66 8.95 13.82 -10.29
CA PRO A 66 7.52 13.96 -10.55
C PRO A 66 6.80 12.64 -10.24
N SER A 67 5.59 12.75 -9.71
CA SER A 67 4.73 11.60 -9.43
C SER A 67 3.57 11.54 -10.41
N MET A 68 3.49 10.49 -11.22
CA MET A 68 2.37 10.29 -12.14
C MET A 68 1.03 10.06 -11.42
N ILE A 69 1.05 9.74 -10.13
CA ILE A 69 -0.15 9.49 -9.33
C ILE A 69 -0.48 10.72 -8.48
N PHE A 70 0.47 11.24 -7.71
CA PHE A 70 0.19 12.27 -6.71
C PHE A 70 0.17 13.69 -7.29
N ASP A 71 0.97 13.99 -8.32
CA ASP A 71 0.94 15.31 -8.96
C ASP A 71 -0.43 15.64 -9.55
N PRO A 72 -1.15 14.73 -10.25
CA PRO A 72 -2.53 14.96 -10.66
C PRO A 72 -3.49 15.22 -9.48
N TYR A 73 -3.36 14.55 -8.35
CA TYR A 73 -4.20 14.82 -7.18
C TYR A 73 -3.98 16.22 -6.62
N VAL A 74 -2.71 16.66 -6.53
CA VAL A 74 -2.36 18.02 -6.11
C VAL A 74 -2.91 19.07 -7.10
N GLN A 75 -2.77 18.83 -8.41
CA GLN A 75 -3.30 19.74 -9.44
C GLN A 75 -4.83 19.82 -9.41
N TRP A 76 -5.49 18.70 -9.17
CA TRP A 76 -6.93 18.64 -9.00
C TRP A 76 -7.39 19.41 -7.74
N ALA A 77 -6.75 19.19 -6.61
CA ALA A 77 -7.03 19.94 -5.38
C ALA A 77 -6.78 21.44 -5.52
N GLN A 78 -5.85 21.86 -6.39
CA GLN A 78 -5.59 23.26 -6.76
C GLN A 78 -6.60 23.82 -7.80
N GLY A 79 -7.59 23.05 -8.24
CA GLY A 79 -8.57 23.46 -9.24
C GLY A 79 -8.03 23.53 -10.67
N LYS A 80 -6.86 22.95 -10.96
CA LYS A 80 -6.23 22.96 -12.28
C LYS A 80 -6.76 21.87 -13.21
N ILE A 81 -7.45 20.88 -12.68
CA ILE A 81 -8.06 19.76 -13.43
C ILE A 81 -9.58 19.86 -13.26
N PRO A 82 -10.37 19.94 -14.36
CA PRO A 82 -11.82 20.14 -14.31
C PRO A 82 -12.57 18.82 -14.03
N ILE A 83 -12.24 18.14 -12.94
CA ILE A 83 -12.93 16.94 -12.46
C ILE A 83 -13.77 17.32 -11.23
N PRO A 84 -15.02 16.88 -11.10
CA PRO A 84 -15.83 17.11 -9.91
C PRO A 84 -15.13 16.58 -8.63
N HIS A 85 -15.32 17.27 -7.50
CA HIS A 85 -14.62 16.99 -6.25
C HIS A 85 -15.36 15.90 -5.47
N PHE A 86 -15.09 14.63 -5.80
CA PHE A 86 -15.63 13.48 -5.09
C PHE A 86 -14.63 12.34 -4.98
N GLY A 87 -14.75 11.53 -3.95
CA GLY A 87 -14.07 10.25 -3.81
C GLY A 87 -15.03 9.11 -4.13
N PRO A 88 -14.58 8.03 -4.79
CA PRO A 88 -15.41 6.85 -4.97
C PRO A 88 -15.72 6.21 -3.61
N ALA A 89 -16.89 5.57 -3.49
CA ALA A 89 -17.27 4.85 -2.28
C ALA A 89 -16.28 3.72 -1.97
N GLY A 90 -16.12 3.42 -0.66
CA GLY A 90 -15.22 2.38 -0.17
C GLY A 90 -13.92 2.95 0.42
N GLY A 91 -12.97 2.05 0.65
CA GLY A 91 -11.71 2.44 1.27
C GLY A 91 -10.70 1.31 1.38
N THR A 92 -9.51 1.68 1.85
CA THR A 92 -8.43 0.72 2.07
C THR A 92 -7.49 1.22 3.15
N ASN A 93 -6.40 0.50 3.37
CA ASN A 93 -5.30 0.99 4.19
C ASN A 93 -4.30 1.76 3.32
N PHE A 94 -3.78 2.84 3.86
CA PHE A 94 -2.73 3.66 3.26
C PHE A 94 -1.50 3.63 4.15
N MET A 95 -0.32 3.64 3.53
CA MET A 95 0.95 3.62 4.24
C MET A 95 1.93 4.60 3.60
N SER A 96 2.64 5.36 4.41
CA SER A 96 3.63 6.31 3.92
C SER A 96 4.89 5.60 3.42
N PHE A 97 5.60 6.21 2.48
CA PHE A 97 6.94 5.72 2.07
C PHE A 97 7.92 5.71 3.24
N LEU A 98 7.77 6.62 4.20
CA LEU A 98 8.62 6.65 5.39
C LEU A 98 8.38 5.42 6.25
N SER A 99 7.12 5.16 6.64
CA SER A 99 6.75 3.98 7.44
C SER A 99 7.17 2.68 6.75
N LEU A 100 6.98 2.59 5.41
CA LEU A 100 7.44 1.41 4.66
C LEU A 100 8.95 1.26 4.71
N SER A 101 9.71 2.37 4.57
CA SER A 101 11.18 2.32 4.62
C SER A 101 11.67 1.85 5.99
N GLU A 102 11.08 2.36 7.06
CA GLU A 102 11.34 1.92 8.44
C GLU A 102 11.01 0.43 8.63
N ALA A 103 9.86 -0.01 8.12
CA ALA A 103 9.45 -1.41 8.19
C ALA A 103 10.41 -2.35 7.41
N ILE A 104 10.90 -1.93 6.24
CA ILE A 104 11.89 -2.68 5.46
C ILE A 104 13.23 -2.74 6.21
N GLU A 105 13.69 -1.63 6.76
CA GLU A 105 14.92 -1.59 7.57
C GLU A 105 14.80 -2.50 8.79
N GLY A 106 13.70 -2.40 9.53
CA GLY A 106 13.44 -3.29 10.66
C GLY A 106 13.36 -4.77 10.27
N ALA A 107 12.75 -5.08 9.13
CA ALA A 107 12.71 -6.44 8.61
C ALA A 107 14.10 -6.96 8.21
N LEU A 108 14.95 -6.08 7.65
CA LEU A 108 16.35 -6.42 7.35
C LEU A 108 17.17 -6.72 8.61
N GLU A 109 16.93 -6.00 9.69
CA GLU A 109 17.70 -6.17 10.93
C GLU A 109 17.14 -7.28 11.82
N ARG A 110 15.82 -7.32 12.01
CA ARG A 110 15.14 -8.09 13.06
C ARG A 110 14.11 -9.10 12.55
N GLY A 111 13.75 -9.02 11.26
CA GLY A 111 12.72 -9.88 10.70
C GLY A 111 13.07 -11.36 10.74
N GLU A 112 12.08 -12.20 10.94
CA GLU A 112 12.20 -13.65 10.99
C GLU A 112 12.25 -14.24 9.57
N SER A 113 13.23 -15.12 9.32
CA SER A 113 13.38 -15.81 8.04
C SER A 113 12.15 -16.64 7.67
N GLY A 114 11.68 -16.53 6.44
CA GLY A 114 10.51 -17.25 5.95
C GLY A 114 9.17 -16.59 6.32
N LYS A 115 9.16 -15.49 7.07
CA LYS A 115 7.94 -14.81 7.52
C LYS A 115 7.45 -13.77 6.50
N ALA A 116 6.13 -13.56 6.48
CA ALA A 116 5.47 -12.49 5.75
C ALA A 116 4.81 -11.54 6.73
N TYR A 117 5.27 -10.31 6.78
CA TYR A 117 4.73 -9.24 7.61
C TYR A 117 3.68 -8.45 6.86
N LEU A 118 2.50 -8.31 7.45
CA LEU A 118 1.45 -7.42 6.97
C LEU A 118 1.64 -6.05 7.64
N VAL A 119 1.95 -5.04 6.84
CA VAL A 119 2.21 -3.68 7.35
C VAL A 119 1.15 -2.69 6.87
N GLY A 120 0.99 -1.55 7.56
CA GLY A 120 0.04 -0.51 7.17
C GLY A 120 -0.04 0.57 8.23
N ASP A 121 -0.46 1.80 7.83
CA ASP A 121 -0.62 2.92 8.76
C ASP A 121 -2.11 3.16 9.07
N GLU A 122 -2.87 3.72 8.13
CA GLU A 122 -4.24 4.18 8.37
C GLU A 122 -5.27 3.56 7.44
N ASN A 123 -6.41 3.17 7.98
CA ASN A 123 -7.58 2.76 7.21
C ASN A 123 -8.44 3.99 6.93
N LEU A 124 -8.47 4.45 5.67
CA LEU A 124 -9.23 5.62 5.23
C LEU A 124 -10.22 5.25 4.12
N THR A 125 -11.34 5.99 4.04
CA THR A 125 -12.14 6.01 2.81
C THR A 125 -11.34 6.65 1.69
N PHE A 126 -11.68 6.36 0.44
CA PHE A 126 -11.08 7.06 -0.70
C PHE A 126 -11.42 8.56 -0.67
N THR A 127 -12.58 8.92 -0.12
CA THR A 127 -12.99 10.31 0.10
C THR A 127 -12.10 11.01 1.14
N GLN A 128 -11.83 10.37 2.29
CA GLN A 128 -10.90 10.89 3.29
C GLN A 128 -9.49 11.04 2.72
N TYR A 129 -9.03 10.03 1.97
CA TYR A 129 -7.73 10.07 1.30
C TYR A 129 -7.62 11.25 0.33
N PHE A 130 -8.62 11.51 -0.49
CA PHE A 130 -8.61 12.67 -1.38
C PHE A 130 -8.71 13.98 -0.62
N GLN A 131 -9.53 14.06 0.45
CA GLN A 131 -9.65 15.27 1.27
C GLN A 131 -8.29 15.76 1.79
N LEU A 132 -7.36 14.85 2.13
CA LEU A 132 -6.02 15.22 2.59
C LEU A 132 -5.27 16.10 1.57
N PHE A 133 -5.44 15.88 0.27
CA PHE A 133 -4.81 16.73 -0.75
C PHE A 133 -5.44 18.12 -0.81
N PHE A 134 -6.77 18.20 -0.67
CA PHE A 134 -7.49 19.49 -0.65
C PHE A 134 -7.14 20.31 0.59
N ASP A 135 -7.02 19.66 1.74
CA ASP A 135 -6.61 20.28 2.99
C ASP A 135 -5.15 20.78 2.91
N ALA A 136 -4.26 19.97 2.37
CA ALA A 136 -2.84 20.30 2.23
C ALA A 136 -2.58 21.51 1.34
N VAL A 137 -3.43 21.75 0.31
CA VAL A 137 -3.31 22.94 -0.54
C VAL A 137 -4.14 24.13 -0.04
N GLY A 138 -4.90 23.96 1.05
CA GLY A 138 -5.74 25.02 1.62
C GLY A 138 -6.92 25.43 0.73
N SER A 139 -7.49 24.50 -0.05
CA SER A 139 -8.54 24.82 -1.03
C SER A 139 -9.89 25.18 -0.40
N GLY A 140 -10.16 24.74 0.83
CA GLY A 140 -11.45 24.90 1.51
C GLY A 140 -12.60 24.09 0.90
N VAL A 141 -12.33 23.25 -0.09
CA VAL A 141 -13.33 22.39 -0.75
C VAL A 141 -13.52 21.12 0.08
N THR A 142 -14.77 20.71 0.24
CA THR A 142 -15.12 19.40 0.82
C THR A 142 -15.29 18.39 -0.31
N VAL A 143 -14.58 17.27 -0.21
CA VAL A 143 -14.71 16.13 -1.14
C VAL A 143 -15.91 15.29 -0.73
N GLU A 144 -16.86 15.08 -1.65
CA GLU A 144 -18.05 14.26 -1.41
C GLU A 144 -17.74 12.78 -1.66
N GLU A 145 -18.46 11.87 -1.01
CA GLU A 145 -18.45 10.46 -1.39
C GLU A 145 -19.51 10.22 -2.47
N ARG A 146 -19.15 9.52 -3.54
CA ARG A 146 -20.09 9.10 -4.58
C ARG A 146 -19.85 7.65 -4.97
N ASP A 147 -20.94 6.96 -5.31
CA ASP A 147 -20.84 5.62 -5.92
C ASP A 147 -20.64 5.76 -7.45
N GLU A 148 -19.59 6.50 -7.82
CA GLU A 148 -19.18 6.78 -9.19
C GLU A 148 -17.69 6.53 -9.35
N GLU A 149 -17.28 6.12 -10.56
CA GLU A 149 -15.86 6.01 -10.91
C GLU A 149 -15.21 7.39 -10.97
N ASN A 150 -14.12 7.59 -10.23
CA ASN A 150 -13.34 8.82 -10.32
C ASN A 150 -12.22 8.65 -11.35
N PRO A 151 -12.07 9.57 -12.33
CA PRO A 151 -11.02 9.47 -13.36
C PRO A 151 -9.59 9.41 -12.81
N LEU A 152 -9.35 9.94 -11.60
CA LEU A 152 -8.05 9.89 -10.93
C LEU A 152 -7.84 8.62 -10.08
N LEU A 153 -8.91 7.88 -9.80
CA LEU A 153 -8.87 6.57 -9.14
C LEU A 153 -9.91 5.65 -9.81
N PRO A 154 -9.63 5.14 -11.02
CA PRO A 154 -10.56 4.31 -11.76
C PRO A 154 -10.80 2.95 -11.08
N ASP A 155 -11.96 2.36 -11.34
CA ASP A 155 -12.38 1.10 -10.72
C ASP A 155 -11.36 -0.05 -10.89
N ILE A 156 -10.63 -0.06 -12.01
CA ILE A 156 -9.56 -1.03 -12.24
C ILE A 156 -8.39 -0.91 -11.24
N ALA A 157 -8.22 0.26 -10.61
CA ALA A 157 -7.22 0.50 -9.57
C ALA A 157 -7.71 0.10 -8.17
N ILE A 158 -8.96 -0.38 -8.04
CA ILE A 158 -9.61 -0.81 -6.80
C ILE A 158 -9.89 -2.33 -6.87
N PRO A 159 -8.92 -3.19 -6.55
CA PRO A 159 -9.05 -4.64 -6.71
C PRO A 159 -10.21 -5.28 -5.94
N GLN A 160 -10.62 -4.67 -4.82
CA GLN A 160 -11.79 -5.10 -4.04
C GLN A 160 -13.13 -4.66 -4.65
N GLY A 161 -13.10 -3.83 -5.69
CA GLY A 161 -14.27 -3.16 -6.24
C GLY A 161 -14.72 -1.95 -5.43
N ARG A 162 -15.29 -0.96 -6.13
CA ARG A 162 -15.87 0.24 -5.52
C ARG A 162 -16.95 -0.12 -4.50
N GLY A 163 -17.09 0.68 -3.45
CA GLY A 163 -18.01 0.43 -2.33
C GLY A 163 -17.47 -0.54 -1.27
N ASN A 164 -16.44 -1.30 -1.58
CA ASN A 164 -15.88 -2.29 -0.66
C ASN A 164 -14.65 -1.77 0.10
N TRP A 165 -14.33 -2.46 1.20
CA TRP A 165 -13.21 -2.16 2.06
C TRP A 165 -12.22 -3.30 2.13
N VAL A 166 -10.93 -2.97 2.14
CA VAL A 166 -9.88 -3.87 2.62
C VAL A 166 -9.12 -3.15 3.74
N ARG A 167 -9.38 -3.56 4.98
CA ARG A 167 -8.70 -3.01 6.15
C ARG A 167 -7.46 -3.79 6.50
N VAL A 168 -6.46 -3.08 6.99
CA VAL A 168 -5.25 -3.68 7.57
C VAL A 168 -5.17 -3.26 9.03
N ASN A 169 -5.02 -4.24 9.90
CA ASN A 169 -4.73 -4.04 11.31
C ASN A 169 -3.47 -4.84 11.62
N PRO A 170 -2.27 -4.25 11.46
CA PRO A 170 -1.02 -4.93 11.72
C PRO A 170 -0.95 -5.43 13.18
N ASP A 171 -0.29 -6.55 13.40
CA ASP A 171 -0.01 -7.04 14.75
C ASP A 171 0.90 -6.03 15.48
N PRO A 172 0.48 -5.49 16.64
CA PRO A 172 1.28 -4.51 17.39
C PRO A 172 2.68 -5.03 17.77
N ALA A 173 2.83 -6.33 17.99
CA ALA A 173 4.15 -6.91 18.28
C ALA A 173 5.05 -6.90 17.03
N GLU A 174 4.48 -7.13 15.84
CA GLU A 174 5.21 -7.03 14.57
C GLU A 174 5.56 -5.58 14.23
N VAL A 175 4.64 -4.63 14.48
CA VAL A 175 4.92 -3.18 14.33
C VAL A 175 6.09 -2.77 15.23
N ALA A 176 6.07 -3.18 16.50
CA ALA A 176 7.16 -2.91 17.44
C ALA A 176 8.47 -3.59 17.03
N LEU A 177 8.42 -4.83 16.53
CA LEU A 177 9.59 -5.55 16.03
C LEU A 177 10.20 -4.86 14.82
N LEU A 178 9.38 -4.43 13.86
CA LEU A 178 9.83 -3.75 12.65
C LEU A 178 10.22 -2.31 12.91
N GLY A 179 9.65 -1.66 13.95
CA GLY A 179 10.02 -0.34 14.41
C GLY A 179 9.55 0.81 13.52
N TYR A 180 8.51 0.61 12.73
CA TYR A 180 7.87 1.68 11.95
C TYR A 180 6.73 2.35 12.74
N ARG A 181 6.31 3.53 12.32
CA ARG A 181 5.33 4.39 13.01
C ARG A 181 3.98 4.37 12.32
#